data_4dae9083d5a0da0f3412291d9c41cc30
#
_entry.id   4dae9083d5a0da0f3412291d9c41cc30
#
_cell.length_a   1.000
_cell.length_b   1.000
_cell.length_c   1.000
_cell.angle_alpha   90.00
_cell.angle_beta   90.00
_cell.angle_gamma   90.00
#
_symmetry.space_group_name_H-M   'P 1'
#
loop_
_entity.id
_entity.type
_entity.pdbx_description
1 polymer ?
#
loop_
_entity_poly.entity_id
_entity_poly.type
_entity_poly.pdbx_seq_one_letter_code
_entity_poly.pdbx_strand_id
1 'polypeptide(L)'
;MCSIMGYCSGDADFSLFKAGFDKTLSRGPDDSRIVDTGHGLLGFHRLSIMGLEPSGMQPFALDGSYVVCNGEIYGFEALKRELLAKGYSFRSESDCEVLLPLYREHGTDMFRMLDAEFALILYDAQKQSFIAARDPIGIRPLYYGYDDAGAIVFASEPKNLLGICGKIMPFPPGHYYADGKFVCYRDITTVKEVCRDDVDTVCANIHKKLVAGIKKRLVADAKVGFLLSGGLDSSLVCAVAQRCSDKPIRTFAIGMSEDAIDLKYAREVADYIGSDHTEVYMTPDEVRSSLETVIELLGTYDITTIRASMGMYLVCKAIHQQTDIRVLLTGEISDELFGYKYTDFAPSAEEFQKEAVKRIRELHMYDVLRADRCISVNSLEARVPFGDLDFVEYVMSIDPEKKLNKYGIGKYLLRHAFEGDYLPHDILYREKAAFSDAVGHSMVDYLKEYAQSLYTDAEFEQKRLAYTHAQPFTKESLLYREIFEKYYPGRSDMVEDFWMPNKAWKGCDVNDPSARVLSNYGASGK
;
A
#
# COMPACT_ATOMS: atom_id res chain seq x y z
N MET A 1 -6.04 9.69 3.45
CA MET A 1 -4.59 9.70 3.82
C MET A 1 -4.03 11.09 3.71
N CYS A 2 -3.24 11.52 4.68
CA CYS A 2 -2.58 12.82 4.66
C CYS A 2 -1.48 12.91 3.59
N SER A 3 -0.94 14.10 3.39
CA SER A 3 0.28 14.33 2.61
C SER A 3 1.26 15.16 3.43
N ILE A 4 2.54 14.80 3.34
CA ILE A 4 3.63 15.50 4.00
C ILE A 4 4.69 15.90 2.98
N MET A 5 5.35 17.02 3.23
CA MET A 5 6.53 17.46 2.49
C MET A 5 7.49 18.19 3.44
N GLY A 6 8.79 17.98 3.25
CA GLY A 6 9.84 18.68 4.00
C GLY A 6 10.98 19.08 3.08
N TYR A 7 11.36 20.37 3.10
CA TYR A 7 12.53 20.88 2.41
C TYR A 7 13.56 21.28 3.47
N CYS A 8 14.65 20.53 3.54
CA CYS A 8 15.60 20.60 4.66
C CYS A 8 16.74 21.58 4.39
N SER A 9 16.41 22.84 4.13
CA SER A 9 17.34 23.93 3.92
C SER A 9 16.72 25.27 4.32
N GLY A 10 17.49 26.13 5.01
CA GLY A 10 17.07 27.50 5.32
C GLY A 10 16.91 28.39 4.08
N ASP A 11 17.51 28.00 2.94
CA ASP A 11 17.40 28.70 1.66
C ASP A 11 16.30 28.15 0.77
N ALA A 12 15.36 27.36 1.32
CA ALA A 12 14.26 26.76 0.58
C ALA A 12 13.36 27.82 -0.08
N ASP A 13 13.16 27.72 -1.40
CA ASP A 13 12.19 28.57 -2.11
C ASP A 13 10.76 28.18 -1.72
N PHE A 14 10.09 29.07 -0.99
CA PHE A 14 8.72 28.86 -0.54
C PHE A 14 7.71 28.66 -1.68
N SER A 15 7.86 29.40 -2.78
CA SER A 15 6.94 29.31 -3.93
C SER A 15 7.07 27.98 -4.63
N LEU A 16 8.30 27.52 -4.82
CA LEU A 16 8.61 26.23 -5.43
C LEU A 16 8.15 25.08 -4.53
N PHE A 17 8.43 25.18 -3.20
CA PHE A 17 7.93 24.23 -2.22
C PHE A 17 6.41 24.12 -2.24
N LYS A 18 5.71 25.28 -2.17
CA LYS A 18 4.24 25.31 -2.18
C LYS A 18 3.65 24.73 -3.46
N ALA A 19 4.21 25.06 -4.62
CA ALA A 19 3.77 24.53 -5.91
C ALA A 19 3.93 23.00 -5.99
N GLY A 20 5.02 22.46 -5.44
CA GLY A 20 5.23 21.02 -5.29
C GLY A 20 4.23 20.39 -4.32
N PHE A 21 4.09 20.98 -3.13
CA PHE A 21 3.23 20.49 -2.05
C PHE A 21 1.76 20.41 -2.45
N ASP A 22 1.22 21.44 -3.11
CA ASP A 22 -0.19 21.51 -3.52
C ASP A 22 -0.61 20.41 -4.51
N LYS A 23 0.33 19.75 -5.20
CA LYS A 23 0.03 18.63 -6.12
C LYS A 23 -0.62 17.42 -5.43
N THR A 24 -0.53 17.34 -4.11
CA THR A 24 -1.11 16.25 -3.32
C THR A 24 -2.22 16.70 -2.38
N LEU A 25 -2.87 17.84 -2.65
CA LEU A 25 -3.99 18.36 -1.86
C LEU A 25 -5.15 17.35 -1.75
N SER A 26 -5.42 16.57 -2.81
CA SER A 26 -6.48 15.54 -2.81
C SER A 26 -6.30 14.44 -1.76
N ARG A 27 -5.06 14.21 -1.27
CA ARG A 27 -4.81 13.25 -0.19
C ARG A 27 -5.39 13.74 1.14
N GLY A 28 -5.29 15.04 1.41
CA GLY A 28 -5.73 15.65 2.67
C GLY A 28 -6.45 16.97 2.43
N PRO A 29 -7.72 16.94 1.96
CA PRO A 29 -8.42 18.15 1.55
C PRO A 29 -9.03 18.94 2.69
N ASP A 30 -9.02 18.40 3.93
CA ASP A 30 -9.76 18.99 5.04
C ASP A 30 -9.07 20.24 5.60
N ASP A 31 -7.73 20.26 5.62
CA ASP A 31 -6.93 21.44 6.05
C ASP A 31 -5.48 21.34 5.50
N SER A 32 -4.78 22.50 5.44
CA SER A 32 -3.42 22.59 4.93
C SER A 32 -2.59 23.57 5.74
N ARG A 33 -1.36 23.20 6.07
CA ARG A 33 -0.43 24.06 6.79
C ARG A 33 1.00 23.91 6.29
N ILE A 34 1.71 25.03 6.19
CA ILE A 34 3.15 25.08 5.96
C ILE A 34 3.75 25.84 7.15
N VAL A 35 4.83 25.31 7.70
CA VAL A 35 5.60 25.94 8.78
C VAL A 35 7.04 26.12 8.31
N ASP A 36 7.56 27.33 8.50
CA ASP A 36 8.96 27.65 8.38
C ASP A 36 9.63 27.44 9.75
N THR A 37 10.61 26.55 9.80
CA THR A 37 11.36 26.23 11.03
C THR A 37 12.57 27.15 11.24
N GLY A 38 12.85 28.07 10.30
CA GLY A 38 14.09 28.83 10.23
C GLY A 38 15.27 28.06 9.63
N HIS A 39 15.13 26.75 9.46
CA HIS A 39 16.13 25.86 8.86
C HIS A 39 15.56 25.04 7.70
N GLY A 40 14.29 25.26 7.34
CA GLY A 40 13.59 24.60 6.26
C GLY A 40 12.08 24.65 6.44
N LEU A 41 11.38 24.05 5.49
CA LEU A 41 9.91 24.08 5.39
C LEU A 41 9.30 22.71 5.68
N LEU A 42 8.22 22.68 6.44
CA LEU A 42 7.36 21.50 6.64
C LEU A 42 5.94 21.78 6.18
N GLY A 43 5.39 20.91 5.33
CA GLY A 43 4.03 20.98 4.82
C GLY A 43 3.19 19.77 5.24
N PHE A 44 1.93 20.00 5.58
CA PHE A 44 0.95 18.98 5.94
C PHE A 44 -0.42 19.27 5.32
N HIS A 45 -0.92 18.33 4.50
CA HIS A 45 -2.32 18.28 4.08
C HIS A 45 -3.05 17.23 4.90
N ARG A 46 -4.13 17.61 5.55
CA ARG A 46 -4.88 16.78 6.49
C ARG A 46 -6.06 16.08 5.84
N LEU A 47 -6.14 14.76 6.05
CA LEU A 47 -7.38 13.99 6.04
C LEU A 47 -7.69 13.60 7.48
N SER A 48 -8.80 14.06 8.02
CA SER A 48 -9.17 13.86 9.43
C SER A 48 -9.73 12.45 9.63
N ILE A 49 -8.97 11.59 10.31
CA ILE A 49 -9.30 10.19 10.61
C ILE A 49 -9.37 9.95 12.12
N MET A 50 -8.31 10.36 12.85
CA MET A 50 -8.26 10.35 14.31
C MET A 50 -8.19 11.78 14.84
N GLY A 51 -8.90 12.06 15.96
CA GLY A 51 -8.95 13.39 16.56
C GLY A 51 -9.51 14.41 15.56
N LEU A 52 -10.78 14.29 15.19
CA LEU A 52 -11.40 15.08 14.10
C LEU A 52 -11.40 16.59 14.32
N GLU A 53 -11.21 17.04 15.57
CA GLU A 53 -11.18 18.45 15.94
C GLU A 53 -9.99 19.20 15.31
N PRO A 54 -10.06 20.53 15.16
CA PRO A 54 -8.96 21.35 14.63
C PRO A 54 -7.63 21.21 15.39
N SER A 55 -7.67 20.84 16.66
CA SER A 55 -6.47 20.59 17.49
C SER A 55 -5.62 19.42 16.99
N GLY A 56 -6.17 18.49 16.20
CA GLY A 56 -5.45 17.41 15.54
C GLY A 56 -4.67 17.84 14.30
N MET A 57 -4.65 19.15 13.96
CA MET A 57 -3.88 19.67 12.80
C MET A 57 -2.40 19.70 13.07
N GLN A 58 -1.62 19.15 12.14
CA GLN A 58 -0.16 19.15 12.13
C GLN A 58 0.41 20.34 11.34
N PRO A 59 1.72 20.71 11.52
CA PRO A 59 2.73 20.06 12.37
C PRO A 59 2.40 20.15 13.86
N PHE A 60 2.61 19.05 14.62
CA PHE A 60 2.68 19.15 16.08
C PHE A 60 4.00 19.79 16.49
N ALA A 61 3.99 20.52 17.62
CA ALA A 61 5.12 21.27 18.11
C ALA A 61 5.42 20.98 19.58
N LEU A 62 6.69 20.82 19.90
CA LEU A 62 7.21 20.67 21.27
C LEU A 62 8.58 21.32 21.38
N ASP A 63 8.74 22.32 22.25
CA ASP A 63 10.01 23.02 22.51
C ASP A 63 10.74 23.49 21.24
N GLY A 64 10.02 24.04 20.28
CA GLY A 64 10.54 24.50 18.98
C GLY A 64 10.79 23.42 17.94
N SER A 65 10.68 22.15 18.30
CA SER A 65 10.70 21.03 17.36
C SER A 65 9.32 20.80 16.75
N TYR A 66 9.29 20.25 15.54
CA TYR A 66 8.06 20.02 14.78
C TYR A 66 8.04 18.61 14.18
N VAL A 67 6.84 18.02 14.04
CA VAL A 67 6.65 16.76 13.30
C VAL A 67 5.42 16.82 12.42
N VAL A 68 5.55 16.29 11.20
CA VAL A 68 4.46 15.94 10.31
C VAL A 68 4.50 14.45 10.05
N CYS A 69 3.34 13.80 10.14
CA CYS A 69 3.19 12.37 9.96
C CYS A 69 1.96 12.06 9.10
N ASN A 70 2.16 11.33 8.02
CA ASN A 70 1.10 10.65 7.30
C ASN A 70 1.09 9.21 7.81
N GLY A 71 0.19 8.88 8.73
CA GLY A 71 0.19 7.53 9.33
C GLY A 71 -0.89 7.35 10.36
N GLU A 72 -0.90 6.14 10.91
CA GLU A 72 -1.74 5.68 12.00
C GLU A 72 -0.87 4.94 13.01
N ILE A 73 -0.88 5.39 14.26
CA ILE A 73 -0.10 4.81 15.36
C ILE A 73 -1.03 3.95 16.21
N TYR A 74 -0.97 2.64 16.01
CA TYR A 74 -1.83 1.70 16.71
C TYR A 74 -1.46 1.58 18.19
N GLY A 75 -2.45 1.57 19.07
CA GLY A 75 -2.25 1.49 20.53
C GLY A 75 -1.64 2.75 21.14
N PHE A 76 -1.74 3.90 20.47
CA PHE A 76 -1.19 5.17 20.93
C PHE A 76 -1.71 5.60 22.30
N GLU A 77 -2.89 5.16 22.73
CA GLU A 77 -3.46 5.50 24.04
C GLU A 77 -2.59 4.98 25.19
N ALA A 78 -1.94 3.82 25.01
CA ALA A 78 -1.00 3.30 26.01
C ALA A 78 0.25 4.19 26.08
N LEU A 79 0.81 4.56 24.95
CA LEU A 79 1.94 5.48 24.86
C LEU A 79 1.59 6.86 25.45
N LYS A 80 0.41 7.39 25.11
CA LYS A 80 -0.09 8.66 25.65
C LYS A 80 -0.18 8.63 27.18
N ARG A 81 -0.69 7.52 27.77
CA ARG A 81 -0.74 7.36 29.25
C ARG A 81 0.65 7.34 29.90
N GLU A 82 1.61 6.64 29.30
CA GLU A 82 2.99 6.61 29.80
C GLU A 82 3.64 7.99 29.75
N LEU A 83 3.44 8.71 28.66
CA LEU A 83 4.00 10.06 28.49
C LEU A 83 3.32 11.07 29.43
N LEU A 84 2.01 10.97 29.68
CA LEU A 84 1.30 11.76 30.69
C LEU A 84 1.90 11.55 32.08
N ALA A 85 2.23 10.29 32.44
CA ALA A 85 2.86 9.96 33.72
C ALA A 85 4.27 10.56 33.86
N LYS A 86 4.95 10.85 32.74
CA LYS A 86 6.25 11.56 32.67
C LYS A 86 6.12 13.09 32.65
N GLY A 87 4.88 13.63 32.66
CA GLY A 87 4.64 15.06 32.75
C GLY A 87 4.39 15.76 31.40
N TYR A 88 4.31 15.02 30.31
CA TYR A 88 3.88 15.58 29.02
C TYR A 88 2.40 15.93 29.04
N SER A 89 1.99 16.88 28.19
CA SER A 89 0.59 17.27 28.01
C SER A 89 0.20 17.16 26.54
N PHE A 90 -1.04 16.80 26.26
CA PHE A 90 -1.58 16.64 24.91
C PHE A 90 -2.76 17.59 24.71
N ARG A 91 -2.92 18.11 23.49
CA ARG A 91 -3.96 19.09 23.13
C ARG A 91 -5.02 18.49 22.21
N SER A 92 -4.76 17.31 21.67
CA SER A 92 -5.65 16.65 20.72
C SER A 92 -5.86 15.18 21.07
N GLU A 93 -6.79 14.56 20.40
CA GLU A 93 -6.99 13.10 20.39
C GLU A 93 -6.34 12.45 19.15
N SER A 94 -5.47 13.17 18.43
CA SER A 94 -4.68 12.58 17.35
C SER A 94 -3.63 11.63 17.92
N ASP A 95 -3.54 10.45 17.32
CA ASP A 95 -2.53 9.44 17.58
C ASP A 95 -1.09 9.94 17.34
N CYS A 96 -0.90 10.77 16.30
CA CYS A 96 0.42 11.30 15.92
C CYS A 96 1.00 12.33 16.91
N GLU A 97 0.20 12.87 17.84
CA GLU A 97 0.72 13.85 18.82
C GLU A 97 1.73 13.22 19.81
N VAL A 98 1.73 11.88 19.97
CA VAL A 98 2.70 11.18 20.82
C VAL A 98 4.14 11.18 20.25
N LEU A 99 4.33 11.47 18.97
CA LEU A 99 5.60 11.28 18.26
C LEU A 99 6.72 12.19 18.78
N LEU A 100 6.46 13.49 19.01
CA LEU A 100 7.49 14.39 19.56
C LEU A 100 7.88 14.05 20.99
N PRO A 101 6.94 13.79 21.92
CA PRO A 101 7.29 13.29 23.25
C PRO A 101 8.08 11.98 23.22
N LEU A 102 7.72 11.01 22.37
CA LEU A 102 8.49 9.77 22.20
C LEU A 102 9.91 10.03 21.69
N TYR A 103 10.06 10.92 20.70
CA TYR A 103 11.36 11.30 20.19
C TYR A 103 12.21 11.97 21.28
N ARG A 104 11.62 12.81 22.10
CA ARG A 104 12.30 13.47 23.22
C ARG A 104 12.85 12.48 24.23
N GLU A 105 12.09 11.41 24.54
CA GLU A 105 12.46 10.38 25.50
C GLU A 105 13.48 9.37 24.95
N HIS A 106 13.33 8.98 23.68
CA HIS A 106 14.00 7.81 23.11
C HIS A 106 14.88 8.12 21.89
N GLY A 107 14.87 9.37 21.40
CA GLY A 107 15.57 9.70 20.15
C GLY A 107 15.05 8.84 18.97
N THR A 108 15.95 8.41 18.11
CA THR A 108 15.61 7.57 16.96
C THR A 108 15.23 6.12 17.33
N ASP A 109 15.51 5.67 18.57
CA ASP A 109 15.07 4.33 19.02
C ASP A 109 13.54 4.22 19.13
N MET A 110 12.83 5.36 19.18
CA MET A 110 11.37 5.37 19.14
C MET A 110 10.79 4.61 17.94
N PHE A 111 11.47 4.62 16.78
CA PHE A 111 10.98 3.96 15.57
C PHE A 111 10.80 2.44 15.73
N ARG A 112 11.58 1.81 16.61
CA ARG A 112 11.46 0.39 16.96
C ARG A 112 10.27 0.08 17.87
N MET A 113 9.75 1.10 18.56
CA MET A 113 8.65 0.99 19.52
C MET A 113 7.29 1.15 18.85
N LEU A 114 7.24 1.74 17.64
CA LEU A 114 5.99 2.02 16.95
C LEU A 114 5.39 0.75 16.32
N ASP A 115 4.14 0.48 16.65
CA ASP A 115 3.24 -0.39 15.89
C ASP A 115 2.38 0.53 15.00
N ALA A 116 2.80 0.72 13.74
CA ALA A 116 2.28 1.81 12.93
C ALA A 116 2.45 1.59 11.42
N GLU A 117 1.55 2.18 10.66
CA GLU A 117 1.69 2.43 9.23
C GLU A 117 2.02 3.93 9.07
N PHE A 118 3.27 4.30 8.76
CA PHE A 118 3.65 5.70 8.81
C PHE A 118 4.75 6.13 7.83
N ALA A 119 4.69 7.40 7.47
CA ALA A 119 5.81 8.19 6.96
C ALA A 119 5.83 9.52 7.72
N LEU A 120 6.96 9.93 8.24
CA LEU A 120 7.08 11.17 9.01
C LEU A 120 8.33 11.98 8.63
N ILE A 121 8.24 13.29 8.88
CA ILE A 121 9.37 14.21 8.84
C ILE A 121 9.33 15.03 10.13
N LEU A 122 10.46 15.05 10.84
CA LEU A 122 10.63 15.71 12.12
C LEU A 122 11.78 16.73 12.02
N TYR A 123 11.56 17.95 12.50
CA TYR A 123 12.59 18.94 12.74
C TYR A 123 12.95 18.95 14.22
N ASP A 124 14.22 18.72 14.54
CA ASP A 124 14.79 18.81 15.90
C ASP A 124 15.42 20.20 16.11
N ALA A 125 14.78 21.02 16.93
CA ALA A 125 15.25 22.38 17.19
C ALA A 125 16.59 22.44 17.96
N GLN A 126 16.91 21.41 18.77
CA GLN A 126 18.15 21.35 19.51
C GLN A 126 19.34 21.06 18.61
N LYS A 127 19.14 20.14 17.63
CA LYS A 127 20.16 19.76 16.65
C LYS A 127 20.13 20.63 15.40
N GLN A 128 19.07 21.41 15.20
CA GLN A 128 18.80 22.18 13.98
C GLN A 128 18.85 21.30 12.72
N SER A 129 18.31 20.10 12.82
CA SER A 129 18.38 19.10 11.77
C SER A 129 17.04 18.38 11.55
N PHE A 130 16.90 17.79 10.36
CA PHE A 130 15.71 17.04 9.98
C PHE A 130 15.95 15.54 10.06
N ILE A 131 14.91 14.83 10.47
CA ILE A 131 14.83 13.38 10.51
C ILE A 131 13.60 12.99 9.69
N ALA A 132 13.74 11.97 8.87
CA ALA A 132 12.60 11.36 8.19
C ALA A 132 12.57 9.84 8.46
N ALA A 133 11.41 9.24 8.52
CA ALA A 133 11.29 7.80 8.72
C ALA A 133 10.06 7.22 8.04
N ARG A 134 10.13 5.93 7.67
CA ARG A 134 9.07 5.19 7.00
C ARG A 134 8.87 3.84 7.65
N ASP A 135 7.61 3.37 7.71
CA ASP A 135 7.25 2.07 8.28
C ASP A 135 7.99 0.89 7.64
N PRO A 136 8.09 -0.27 8.35
CA PRO A 136 8.91 -1.41 7.90
C PRO A 136 8.48 -2.10 6.61
N ILE A 137 7.24 -1.89 6.15
CA ILE A 137 6.71 -2.45 4.89
C ILE A 137 6.69 -1.37 3.80
N GLY A 138 6.66 -0.09 4.21
CA GLY A 138 6.48 1.05 3.30
C GLY A 138 5.04 1.23 2.86
N ILE A 139 4.09 0.90 3.76
CA ILE A 139 2.64 1.08 3.52
C ILE A 139 2.33 2.54 3.24
N ARG A 140 2.89 3.45 4.07
CA ARG A 140 2.78 4.88 3.80
C ARG A 140 3.89 5.33 2.87
N PRO A 141 3.56 6.07 1.81
CA PRO A 141 4.57 6.49 0.84
C PRO A 141 5.46 7.60 1.39
N LEU A 142 6.73 7.51 1.05
CA LEU A 142 7.70 8.57 1.22
C LEU A 142 8.73 8.49 0.10
N TYR A 143 9.06 9.65 -0.49
CA TYR A 143 10.09 9.82 -1.52
C TYR A 143 11.08 10.88 -1.07
N TYR A 144 12.26 10.84 -1.65
CA TYR A 144 13.28 11.85 -1.40
C TYR A 144 14.06 12.17 -2.68
N GLY A 145 14.70 13.30 -2.66
CA GLY A 145 15.66 13.74 -3.66
C GLY A 145 16.53 14.85 -3.10
N TYR A 146 17.46 15.31 -3.90
CA TYR A 146 18.32 16.43 -3.58
C TYR A 146 18.10 17.54 -4.61
N ASP A 147 18.07 18.78 -4.14
CA ASP A 147 18.11 19.94 -5.00
C ASP A 147 19.51 20.18 -5.60
N ASP A 148 19.64 21.20 -6.44
CA ASP A 148 20.91 21.54 -7.07
C ASP A 148 22.00 22.02 -6.08
N ALA A 149 21.60 22.45 -4.87
CA ALA A 149 22.51 22.84 -3.79
C ALA A 149 22.90 21.66 -2.89
N GLY A 150 22.31 20.48 -3.10
CA GLY A 150 22.55 19.28 -2.31
C GLY A 150 21.71 19.18 -1.04
N ALA A 151 20.68 20.03 -0.87
CA ALA A 151 19.73 19.91 0.23
C ALA A 151 18.73 18.78 -0.04
N ILE A 152 18.46 17.97 0.99
CA ILE A 152 17.50 16.87 0.87
C ILE A 152 16.06 17.39 0.98
N VAL A 153 15.18 16.83 0.16
CA VAL A 153 13.75 17.11 0.16
C VAL A 153 12.99 15.81 0.25
N PHE A 154 12.00 15.75 1.12
CA PHE A 154 11.13 14.60 1.33
C PHE A 154 9.69 14.93 0.94
N ALA A 155 8.95 13.98 0.39
CA ALA A 155 7.53 14.15 0.11
C ALA A 155 6.78 12.82 0.03
N SER A 156 5.47 12.87 0.25
CA SER A 156 4.60 11.70 0.15
C SER A 156 4.59 11.10 -1.26
N GLU A 157 4.69 11.93 -2.31
CA GLU A 157 4.62 11.44 -3.69
C GLU A 157 5.72 12.06 -4.56
N PRO A 158 6.19 11.32 -5.60
CA PRO A 158 7.29 11.81 -6.44
C PRO A 158 6.93 13.08 -7.21
N LYS A 159 5.64 13.28 -7.58
CA LYS A 159 5.19 14.50 -8.28
C LYS A 159 5.41 15.79 -7.48
N ASN A 160 5.46 15.71 -6.14
CA ASN A 160 5.78 16.86 -5.30
C ASN A 160 7.23 17.36 -5.52
N LEU A 161 8.15 16.44 -5.86
CA LEU A 161 9.58 16.71 -6.00
C LEU A 161 9.99 17.11 -7.44
N LEU A 162 9.07 17.01 -8.40
CA LEU A 162 9.31 17.41 -9.79
C LEU A 162 9.54 18.92 -9.90
N GLY A 163 10.67 19.29 -10.49
CA GLY A 163 11.13 20.68 -10.61
C GLY A 163 11.95 21.18 -9.42
N ILE A 164 12.08 20.37 -8.35
CA ILE A 164 12.92 20.66 -7.20
C ILE A 164 14.16 19.75 -7.20
N CYS A 165 13.97 18.45 -7.43
CA CYS A 165 15.03 17.46 -7.34
C CYS A 165 15.42 16.91 -8.71
N GLY A 166 16.73 16.80 -8.96
CA GLY A 166 17.29 16.22 -10.16
C GLY A 166 17.05 14.70 -10.25
N LYS A 167 17.16 13.99 -9.13
CA LYS A 167 16.86 12.57 -8.98
C LYS A 167 15.83 12.38 -7.86
N ILE A 168 14.85 11.52 -8.09
CA ILE A 168 13.80 11.20 -7.13
C ILE A 168 13.83 9.70 -6.85
N MET A 169 13.85 9.32 -5.57
CA MET A 169 13.94 7.93 -5.14
C MET A 169 12.88 7.62 -4.10
N PRO A 170 12.31 6.39 -4.07
CA PRO A 170 11.50 5.95 -2.96
C PRO A 170 12.36 5.86 -1.69
N PHE A 171 11.82 6.33 -0.57
CA PHE A 171 12.47 6.19 0.73
C PHE A 171 12.40 4.71 1.17
N PRO A 172 13.51 4.09 1.58
CA PRO A 172 13.54 2.67 1.89
C PRO A 172 12.66 2.33 3.11
N PRO A 173 11.82 1.29 3.03
CA PRO A 173 11.03 0.82 4.16
C PRO A 173 11.89 0.42 5.37
N GLY A 174 11.37 0.63 6.59
CA GLY A 174 12.07 0.27 7.81
C GLY A 174 13.34 1.07 8.08
N HIS A 175 13.49 2.22 7.43
CA HIS A 175 14.63 3.11 7.63
C HIS A 175 14.21 4.45 8.20
N TYR A 176 15.18 5.10 8.84
CA TYR A 176 15.14 6.54 9.07
C TYR A 176 16.36 7.21 8.43
N TYR A 177 16.20 8.48 8.11
CA TYR A 177 17.26 9.38 7.71
C TYR A 177 17.56 10.35 8.85
N ALA A 178 18.83 10.45 9.23
CA ALA A 178 19.34 11.44 10.18
C ALA A 178 20.83 11.67 9.91
N ASP A 179 21.32 12.87 10.15
CA ASP A 179 22.74 13.24 10.03
C ASP A 179 23.37 12.83 8.68
N GLY A 180 22.62 13.00 7.59
CA GLY A 180 23.07 12.67 6.23
C GLY A 180 23.06 11.18 5.87
N LYS A 181 22.48 10.31 6.70
CA LYS A 181 22.55 8.85 6.53
C LYS A 181 21.17 8.19 6.63
N PHE A 182 20.97 7.16 5.81
CA PHE A 182 19.87 6.20 5.97
C PHE A 182 20.30 5.08 6.90
N VAL A 183 19.49 4.80 7.91
CA VAL A 183 19.75 3.75 8.91
C VAL A 183 18.56 2.82 8.98
N CYS A 184 18.78 1.51 8.75
CA CYS A 184 17.76 0.51 8.93
C CYS A 184 17.47 0.31 10.42
N TYR A 185 16.25 0.61 10.86
CA TYR A 185 15.82 0.35 12.23
C TYR A 185 15.07 -0.98 12.38
N ARG A 186 14.39 -1.43 11.32
CA ARG A 186 13.66 -2.72 11.32
C ARG A 186 13.51 -3.27 9.91
N ASP A 187 14.10 -4.44 9.64
CA ASP A 187 13.79 -5.26 8.46
C ASP A 187 12.78 -6.33 8.88
N ILE A 188 11.52 -6.13 8.46
CA ILE A 188 10.40 -7.01 8.81
C ILE A 188 10.55 -8.43 8.26
N THR A 189 11.44 -8.65 7.28
CA THR A 189 11.70 -9.96 6.68
C THR A 189 12.76 -10.77 7.40
N THR A 190 13.42 -10.18 8.40
CA THR A 190 14.47 -10.86 9.17
C THR A 190 13.87 -11.88 10.13
N VAL A 191 14.07 -13.15 9.83
CA VAL A 191 13.65 -14.27 10.69
C VAL A 191 14.75 -14.58 11.71
N LYS A 192 14.45 -14.35 13.00
CA LYS A 192 15.39 -14.65 14.10
C LYS A 192 15.41 -16.14 14.45
N GLU A 193 14.22 -16.75 14.45
CA GLU A 193 13.99 -18.16 14.78
C GLU A 193 12.88 -18.72 13.90
N VAL A 194 13.10 -19.91 13.34
CA VAL A 194 12.08 -20.58 12.51
C VAL A 194 11.08 -21.29 13.39
N CYS A 195 9.79 -20.94 13.26
CA CYS A 195 8.68 -21.60 13.93
C CYS A 195 8.44 -23.00 13.31
N ARG A 196 8.65 -24.03 14.11
CA ARG A 196 8.49 -25.45 13.71
C ARG A 196 7.28 -26.12 14.37
N ASP A 197 6.40 -25.36 15.02
CA ASP A 197 5.17 -25.87 15.64
C ASP A 197 4.38 -26.72 14.63
N ASP A 198 3.51 -27.61 15.13
CA ASP A 198 2.59 -28.35 14.27
C ASP A 198 1.63 -27.41 13.52
N VAL A 199 0.95 -27.95 12.49
CA VAL A 199 0.08 -27.17 11.61
C VAL A 199 -1.08 -26.54 12.37
N ASP A 200 -1.69 -27.25 13.33
CA ASP A 200 -2.84 -26.75 14.07
C ASP A 200 -2.44 -25.57 14.98
N THR A 201 -1.30 -25.68 15.65
CA THR A 201 -0.72 -24.58 16.44
C THR A 201 -0.39 -23.37 15.58
N VAL A 202 0.23 -23.60 14.42
CA VAL A 202 0.54 -22.54 13.45
C VAL A 202 -0.75 -21.84 13.00
N CYS A 203 -1.78 -22.59 12.63
CA CYS A 203 -3.07 -22.04 12.18
C CYS A 203 -3.80 -21.28 13.29
N ALA A 204 -3.78 -21.78 14.51
CA ALA A 204 -4.35 -21.06 15.66
C ALA A 204 -3.66 -19.71 15.90
N ASN A 205 -2.34 -19.64 15.74
CA ASN A 205 -1.58 -18.39 15.85
C ASN A 205 -1.85 -17.44 14.67
N ILE A 206 -1.93 -17.95 13.42
CA ILE A 206 -2.34 -17.18 12.26
C ILE A 206 -3.71 -16.53 12.51
N HIS A 207 -4.70 -17.32 12.93
CA HIS A 207 -6.03 -16.82 13.24
C HIS A 207 -5.98 -15.71 14.30
N LYS A 208 -5.37 -16.00 15.46
CA LYS A 208 -5.29 -15.06 16.58
C LYS A 208 -4.66 -13.72 16.16
N LYS A 209 -3.54 -13.77 15.44
CA LYS A 209 -2.78 -12.58 15.05
C LYS A 209 -3.48 -11.77 13.95
N LEU A 210 -4.06 -12.43 12.95
CA LEU A 210 -4.82 -11.72 11.92
C LEU A 210 -6.08 -11.05 12.49
N VAL A 211 -6.81 -11.74 13.36
CA VAL A 211 -7.97 -11.15 14.05
C VAL A 211 -7.54 -9.93 14.89
N ALA A 212 -6.41 -10.00 15.59
CA ALA A 212 -5.87 -8.86 16.34
C ALA A 212 -5.48 -7.70 15.42
N GLY A 213 -4.81 -8.00 14.30
CA GLY A 213 -4.41 -7.00 13.29
C GLY A 213 -5.60 -6.29 12.65
N ILE A 214 -6.69 -7.03 12.35
CA ILE A 214 -7.94 -6.43 11.84
C ILE A 214 -8.56 -5.54 12.91
N LYS A 215 -8.70 -6.01 14.16
CA LYS A 215 -9.29 -5.23 15.26
C LYS A 215 -8.57 -3.91 15.49
N LYS A 216 -7.24 -3.89 15.46
CA LYS A 216 -6.45 -2.64 15.57
C LYS A 216 -6.88 -1.63 14.49
N ARG A 217 -7.08 -2.08 13.27
CA ARG A 217 -7.39 -1.25 12.10
C ARG A 217 -8.84 -0.81 11.99
N LEU A 218 -9.72 -1.31 12.86
CA LEU A 218 -11.10 -0.82 12.98
C LEU A 218 -11.21 0.45 13.83
N VAL A 219 -10.17 0.78 14.62
CA VAL A 219 -10.18 1.98 15.48
C VAL A 219 -10.03 3.23 14.59
N ALA A 220 -11.09 4.00 14.49
CA ALA A 220 -11.12 5.28 13.76
C ALA A 220 -12.29 6.12 14.27
N ASP A 221 -12.11 7.46 14.32
CA ASP A 221 -13.22 8.39 14.58
C ASP A 221 -14.01 8.65 13.29
N ALA A 222 -13.37 8.51 12.13
CA ALA A 222 -14.00 8.59 10.82
C ALA A 222 -14.67 7.27 10.42
N LYS A 223 -15.63 7.34 9.47
CA LYS A 223 -16.36 6.15 8.98
C LYS A 223 -15.48 5.20 8.20
N VAL A 224 -15.62 3.92 8.51
CA VAL A 224 -14.86 2.80 7.93
C VAL A 224 -15.72 2.02 6.94
N GLY A 225 -15.15 1.67 5.80
CA GLY A 225 -15.69 0.78 4.78
C GLY A 225 -14.69 -0.29 4.39
N PHE A 226 -15.08 -1.21 3.51
CA PHE A 226 -14.31 -2.39 3.17
C PHE A 226 -14.37 -2.68 1.67
N LEU A 227 -13.24 -2.96 1.06
CA LEU A 227 -13.21 -3.52 -0.29
C LEU A 227 -13.41 -5.03 -0.21
N LEU A 228 -14.43 -5.53 -0.92
CA LEU A 228 -14.82 -6.94 -0.92
C LEU A 228 -14.86 -7.47 -2.35
N SER A 229 -13.83 -8.20 -2.76
CA SER A 229 -13.73 -8.80 -4.10
C SER A 229 -14.30 -10.23 -4.19
N GLY A 230 -14.78 -10.81 -3.08
CA GLY A 230 -15.17 -12.22 -3.04
C GLY A 230 -13.98 -13.20 -3.08
N GLY A 231 -12.74 -12.70 -3.11
CA GLY A 231 -11.53 -13.49 -2.91
C GLY A 231 -11.28 -13.76 -1.42
N LEU A 232 -10.49 -14.80 -1.10
CA LEU A 232 -10.21 -15.24 0.26
C LEU A 232 -9.81 -14.07 1.19
N ASP A 233 -8.85 -13.29 0.75
CA ASP A 233 -8.17 -12.30 1.61
C ASP A 233 -9.11 -11.17 2.04
N SER A 234 -9.77 -10.51 1.09
CA SER A 234 -10.76 -9.45 1.35
C SER A 234 -11.98 -9.99 2.12
N SER A 235 -12.41 -11.21 1.81
CA SER A 235 -13.55 -11.84 2.47
C SER A 235 -13.25 -12.14 3.96
N LEU A 236 -12.04 -12.60 4.29
CA LEU A 236 -11.63 -12.82 5.69
C LEU A 236 -11.58 -11.51 6.46
N VAL A 237 -11.04 -10.42 5.87
CA VAL A 237 -11.04 -9.10 6.50
C VAL A 237 -12.47 -8.66 6.82
N CYS A 238 -13.39 -8.77 5.86
CA CYS A 238 -14.80 -8.40 6.05
C CYS A 238 -15.52 -9.29 7.07
N ALA A 239 -15.31 -10.61 7.02
CA ALA A 239 -15.95 -11.54 7.93
C ALA A 239 -15.51 -11.33 9.39
N VAL A 240 -14.22 -11.10 9.63
CA VAL A 240 -13.71 -10.77 10.97
C VAL A 240 -14.22 -9.41 11.43
N ALA A 241 -14.21 -8.40 10.56
CA ALA A 241 -14.70 -7.06 10.87
C ALA A 241 -16.19 -7.08 11.24
N GLN A 242 -17.02 -7.82 10.49
CA GLN A 242 -18.45 -7.95 10.79
C GLN A 242 -18.69 -8.57 12.15
N ARG A 243 -17.89 -9.55 12.57
CA ARG A 243 -17.98 -10.15 13.91
C ARG A 243 -17.55 -9.20 15.05
N CYS A 244 -16.84 -8.14 14.71
CA CYS A 244 -16.44 -7.08 15.65
C CYS A 244 -17.42 -5.90 15.67
N SER A 245 -18.49 -5.93 14.85
CA SER A 245 -19.47 -4.86 14.71
C SER A 245 -20.87 -5.34 15.05
N ASP A 246 -21.60 -4.54 15.84
CA ASP A 246 -23.03 -4.78 16.14
C ASP A 246 -23.96 -4.35 14.99
N LYS A 247 -23.42 -3.69 13.97
CA LYS A 247 -24.15 -3.21 12.77
C LYS A 247 -23.55 -3.81 11.52
N PRO A 248 -24.36 -3.91 10.43
CA PRO A 248 -23.81 -4.26 9.13
C PRO A 248 -22.66 -3.33 8.74
N ILE A 249 -21.51 -3.90 8.41
CA ILE A 249 -20.38 -3.15 7.86
C ILE A 249 -20.68 -2.77 6.40
N ARG A 250 -20.10 -1.68 5.91
CA ARG A 250 -20.28 -1.24 4.51
C ARG A 250 -19.19 -1.84 3.62
N THR A 251 -19.59 -2.66 2.65
CA THR A 251 -18.68 -3.34 1.73
C THR A 251 -18.91 -2.89 0.29
N PHE A 252 -17.83 -2.86 -0.50
CA PHE A 252 -17.86 -2.39 -1.89
C PHE A 252 -17.11 -3.35 -2.80
N ALA A 253 -17.70 -3.65 -3.95
CA ALA A 253 -17.10 -4.41 -5.04
C ALA A 253 -17.19 -3.64 -6.36
N ILE A 254 -16.37 -4.02 -7.35
CA ILE A 254 -16.41 -3.44 -8.69
C ILE A 254 -16.25 -4.54 -9.74
N GLY A 255 -16.94 -4.37 -10.87
CA GLY A 255 -16.83 -5.26 -12.03
C GLY A 255 -17.14 -4.57 -13.35
N MET A 256 -16.68 -5.18 -14.47
CA MET A 256 -16.86 -4.64 -15.83
C MET A 256 -18.28 -4.77 -16.37
N SER A 257 -19.06 -5.75 -15.92
CA SER A 257 -20.40 -6.03 -16.38
C SER A 257 -21.04 -7.12 -15.52
N GLU A 258 -22.23 -7.59 -15.94
CA GLU A 258 -22.95 -8.71 -15.31
C GLU A 258 -22.12 -10.01 -15.26
N ASP A 259 -21.08 -10.15 -16.10
CA ASP A 259 -20.20 -11.32 -16.15
C ASP A 259 -18.98 -11.22 -15.21
N ALA A 260 -18.86 -10.17 -14.40
CA ALA A 260 -17.77 -10.03 -13.45
C ALA A 260 -17.91 -11.09 -12.34
N ILE A 261 -17.05 -12.09 -12.38
CA ILE A 261 -17.06 -13.21 -11.43
C ILE A 261 -16.92 -12.72 -10.00
N ASP A 262 -16.08 -11.72 -9.76
CA ASP A 262 -15.87 -11.17 -8.43
C ASP A 262 -17.14 -10.54 -7.84
N LEU A 263 -18.02 -9.92 -8.65
CA LEU A 263 -19.28 -9.36 -8.14
C LEU A 263 -20.19 -10.47 -7.59
N LYS A 264 -20.28 -11.62 -8.29
CA LYS A 264 -21.06 -12.77 -7.82
C LYS A 264 -20.57 -13.27 -6.45
N TYR A 265 -19.26 -13.50 -6.33
CA TYR A 265 -18.69 -14.02 -5.09
C TYR A 265 -18.66 -12.97 -3.98
N ALA A 266 -18.48 -11.70 -4.31
CA ALA A 266 -18.60 -10.60 -3.35
C ALA A 266 -20.02 -10.52 -2.76
N ARG A 267 -21.05 -10.68 -3.62
CA ARG A 267 -22.45 -10.73 -3.19
C ARG A 267 -22.70 -11.91 -2.27
N GLU A 268 -22.23 -13.11 -2.62
CA GLU A 268 -22.38 -14.32 -1.80
C GLU A 268 -21.75 -14.13 -0.40
N VAL A 269 -20.55 -13.55 -0.33
CA VAL A 269 -19.91 -13.24 0.96
C VAL A 269 -20.70 -12.19 1.71
N ALA A 270 -21.13 -11.10 1.04
CA ALA A 270 -21.87 -10.01 1.67
C ALA A 270 -23.18 -10.49 2.29
N ASP A 271 -23.92 -11.34 1.59
CA ASP A 271 -25.16 -11.93 2.07
C ASP A 271 -24.91 -12.87 3.26
N TYR A 272 -23.83 -13.67 3.21
CA TYR A 272 -23.47 -14.59 4.27
C TYR A 272 -23.09 -13.85 5.58
N ILE A 273 -22.25 -12.81 5.49
CA ILE A 273 -21.82 -12.05 6.67
C ILE A 273 -22.85 -10.98 7.09
N GLY A 274 -23.87 -10.70 6.28
CA GLY A 274 -24.90 -9.70 6.55
C GLY A 274 -24.40 -8.25 6.44
N SER A 275 -23.49 -7.96 5.50
CA SER A 275 -23.00 -6.59 5.27
C SER A 275 -23.92 -5.75 4.40
N ASP A 276 -23.84 -4.42 4.53
CA ASP A 276 -24.46 -3.44 3.61
C ASP A 276 -23.54 -3.29 2.38
N HIS A 277 -23.88 -4.04 1.30
CA HIS A 277 -23.02 -4.21 0.12
C HIS A 277 -23.44 -3.35 -1.05
N THR A 278 -22.48 -2.66 -1.64
CA THR A 278 -22.62 -1.85 -2.85
C THR A 278 -21.76 -2.39 -3.99
N GLU A 279 -22.37 -2.64 -5.13
CA GLU A 279 -21.68 -3.00 -6.37
C GLU A 279 -21.49 -1.77 -7.25
N VAL A 280 -20.29 -1.58 -7.75
CA VAL A 280 -19.91 -0.54 -8.71
C VAL A 280 -19.67 -1.20 -10.06
N TYR A 281 -20.22 -0.64 -11.10
CA TYR A 281 -20.01 -1.11 -12.46
C TYR A 281 -19.12 -0.13 -13.21
N MET A 282 -18.17 -0.65 -13.96
CA MET A 282 -17.29 0.14 -14.83
C MET A 282 -17.44 -0.28 -16.29
N THR A 283 -17.25 0.67 -17.18
CA THR A 283 -17.32 0.47 -18.62
C THR A 283 -15.94 0.48 -19.28
N PRO A 284 -15.76 -0.10 -20.48
CA PRO A 284 -14.51 0.00 -21.24
C PRO A 284 -14.07 1.45 -21.50
N ASP A 285 -15.02 2.37 -21.71
CA ASP A 285 -14.72 3.78 -21.94
C ASP A 285 -14.20 4.48 -20.68
N GLU A 286 -14.75 4.15 -19.50
CA GLU A 286 -14.24 4.65 -18.22
C GLU A 286 -12.84 4.12 -17.93
N VAL A 287 -12.56 2.85 -18.21
CA VAL A 287 -11.22 2.26 -18.10
C VAL A 287 -10.25 3.03 -19.00
N ARG A 288 -10.56 3.20 -20.29
CA ARG A 288 -9.69 3.91 -21.24
C ARG A 288 -9.45 5.36 -20.83
N SER A 289 -10.51 6.10 -20.48
CA SER A 289 -10.40 7.51 -20.12
C SER A 289 -9.65 7.74 -18.80
N SER A 290 -9.62 6.74 -17.92
CA SER A 290 -8.91 6.81 -16.64
C SER A 290 -7.45 6.36 -16.71
N LEU A 291 -7.02 5.69 -17.80
CA LEU A 291 -5.69 5.08 -17.89
C LEU A 291 -4.55 6.09 -17.67
N GLU A 292 -4.61 7.21 -18.36
CA GLU A 292 -3.59 8.27 -18.23
C GLU A 292 -3.55 8.84 -16.81
N THR A 293 -4.71 9.14 -16.22
CA THR A 293 -4.82 9.59 -14.83
C THR A 293 -4.24 8.55 -13.85
N VAL A 294 -4.53 7.27 -14.06
CA VAL A 294 -4.02 6.19 -13.19
C VAL A 294 -2.50 6.09 -13.27
N ILE A 295 -1.90 6.18 -14.46
CA ILE A 295 -0.44 6.15 -14.60
C ILE A 295 0.21 7.39 -13.96
N GLU A 296 -0.38 8.57 -14.15
CA GLU A 296 0.08 9.80 -13.50
C GLU A 296 0.06 9.68 -11.97
N LEU A 297 -1.06 9.25 -11.39
CA LEU A 297 -1.20 9.15 -9.93
C LEU A 297 -0.30 8.08 -9.32
N LEU A 298 -0.08 6.98 -10.02
CA LEU A 298 0.79 5.90 -9.54
C LEU A 298 2.27 6.30 -9.56
N GLY A 299 2.72 7.03 -10.59
CA GLY A 299 4.14 7.29 -10.80
C GLY A 299 4.93 6.03 -11.13
N THR A 300 4.30 5.08 -11.81
CA THR A 300 4.92 3.83 -12.31
C THR A 300 4.41 3.48 -13.70
N TYR A 301 5.18 2.67 -14.42
CA TYR A 301 4.81 2.07 -15.70
C TYR A 301 4.69 0.54 -15.61
N ASP A 302 4.67 -0.02 -14.39
CA ASP A 302 4.50 -1.45 -14.19
C ASP A 302 3.12 -1.94 -14.63
N ILE A 303 3.11 -2.98 -15.47
CA ILE A 303 1.89 -3.50 -16.10
C ILE A 303 0.90 -4.01 -15.05
N THR A 304 1.38 -4.81 -14.10
CA THR A 304 0.54 -5.46 -13.09
C THR A 304 -0.12 -4.44 -12.19
N THR A 305 0.66 -3.49 -11.69
CA THR A 305 0.20 -2.40 -10.83
C THR A 305 -0.86 -1.56 -11.53
N ILE A 306 -0.64 -1.18 -12.81
CA ILE A 306 -1.58 -0.36 -13.58
C ILE A 306 -2.89 -1.12 -13.82
N ARG A 307 -2.84 -2.36 -14.32
CA ARG A 307 -4.04 -3.17 -14.57
C ARG A 307 -4.91 -3.30 -13.32
N ALA A 308 -4.30 -3.65 -12.18
CA ALA A 308 -5.03 -3.80 -10.92
C ALA A 308 -5.52 -2.45 -10.35
N SER A 309 -4.86 -1.35 -10.71
CA SER A 309 -5.26 0.00 -10.26
C SER A 309 -6.52 0.53 -10.94
N MET A 310 -6.84 0.08 -12.15
CA MET A 310 -8.01 0.58 -12.88
C MET A 310 -9.31 0.39 -12.08
N GLY A 311 -9.59 -0.84 -11.66
CA GLY A 311 -10.76 -1.14 -10.83
C GLY A 311 -10.69 -0.47 -9.46
N MET A 312 -9.53 -0.51 -8.80
CA MET A 312 -9.37 0.09 -7.47
C MET A 312 -9.60 1.62 -7.49
N TYR A 313 -9.06 2.33 -8.47
CA TYR A 313 -9.28 3.76 -8.64
C TYR A 313 -10.76 4.09 -8.83
N LEU A 314 -11.45 3.36 -9.72
CA LEU A 314 -12.86 3.62 -10.05
C LEU A 314 -13.79 3.30 -8.88
N VAL A 315 -13.58 2.22 -8.14
CA VAL A 315 -14.40 1.92 -6.94
C VAL A 315 -14.17 2.96 -5.85
N CYS A 316 -12.93 3.40 -5.62
CA CYS A 316 -12.64 4.42 -4.62
C CYS A 316 -13.23 5.77 -5.00
N LYS A 317 -13.23 6.13 -6.29
CA LYS A 317 -13.91 7.32 -6.81
C LYS A 317 -15.42 7.28 -6.54
N ALA A 318 -16.07 6.14 -6.80
CA ALA A 318 -17.49 5.96 -6.53
C ALA A 318 -17.78 6.04 -5.01
N ILE A 319 -16.98 5.43 -4.16
CA ILE A 319 -17.12 5.49 -2.70
C ILE A 319 -17.03 6.94 -2.21
N HIS A 320 -16.02 7.68 -2.66
CA HIS A 320 -15.85 9.08 -2.29
C HIS A 320 -17.03 9.96 -2.72
N GLN A 321 -17.58 9.73 -3.92
CA GLN A 321 -18.68 10.51 -4.46
C GLN A 321 -20.04 10.20 -3.83
N GLN A 322 -20.23 8.97 -3.36
CA GLN A 322 -21.55 8.46 -2.93
C GLN A 322 -21.69 8.28 -1.42
N THR A 323 -20.58 8.42 -0.67
CA THR A 323 -20.56 8.11 0.76
C THR A 323 -19.73 9.12 1.55
N ASP A 324 -19.85 9.04 2.87
CA ASP A 324 -19.04 9.79 3.83
C ASP A 324 -17.94 8.91 4.49
N ILE A 325 -17.64 7.76 3.90
CA ILE A 325 -16.53 6.89 4.32
C ILE A 325 -15.21 7.62 4.09
N ARG A 326 -14.28 7.45 5.03
CA ARG A 326 -12.92 8.00 4.97
C ARG A 326 -11.83 6.95 5.08
N VAL A 327 -12.13 5.78 5.63
CA VAL A 327 -11.18 4.67 5.82
C VAL A 327 -11.65 3.45 5.05
N LEU A 328 -10.74 2.77 4.35
CA LEU A 328 -11.00 1.52 3.65
C LEU A 328 -10.02 0.43 4.09
N LEU A 329 -10.54 -0.70 4.57
CA LEU A 329 -9.74 -1.90 4.81
C LEU A 329 -9.67 -2.74 3.53
N THR A 330 -8.47 -3.27 3.24
CA THR A 330 -8.17 -4.09 2.06
C THR A 330 -7.52 -5.42 2.42
N GLY A 331 -7.44 -6.34 1.46
CA GLY A 331 -6.81 -7.67 1.62
C GLY A 331 -5.37 -7.76 1.09
N GLU A 332 -4.68 -6.65 0.87
CA GLU A 332 -3.31 -6.64 0.34
C GLU A 332 -2.29 -7.33 1.27
N ILE A 333 -1.14 -7.73 0.73
CA ILE A 333 0.01 -8.37 1.43
C ILE A 333 -0.15 -9.88 1.65
N SER A 334 -1.35 -10.42 1.62
CA SER A 334 -1.58 -11.85 1.86
C SER A 334 -0.87 -12.76 0.84
N ASP A 335 -0.81 -12.33 -0.43
CA ASP A 335 -0.19 -13.11 -1.51
C ASP A 335 1.33 -13.25 -1.32
N GLU A 336 2.00 -12.23 -0.83
CA GLU A 336 3.44 -12.22 -0.58
C GLU A 336 3.82 -13.06 0.64
N LEU A 337 2.93 -13.16 1.61
CA LEU A 337 3.14 -13.94 2.84
C LEU A 337 2.88 -15.44 2.65
N PHE A 338 1.80 -15.80 1.96
CA PHE A 338 1.33 -17.19 1.86
C PHE A 338 1.51 -17.80 0.49
N GLY A 339 1.96 -17.03 -0.49
CA GLY A 339 2.14 -17.44 -1.86
C GLY A 339 0.98 -17.08 -2.79
N TYR A 340 1.31 -17.02 -4.06
CA TYR A 340 0.43 -16.74 -5.19
C TYR A 340 0.57 -17.84 -6.24
N LYS A 341 -0.21 -17.84 -7.32
CA LYS A 341 -0.20 -18.89 -8.35
C LYS A 341 1.19 -19.28 -8.85
N TYR A 342 2.08 -18.31 -9.10
CA TYR A 342 3.43 -18.60 -9.59
C TYR A 342 4.33 -19.24 -8.52
N THR A 343 4.08 -19.02 -7.24
CA THR A 343 4.90 -19.59 -6.17
C THR A 343 4.71 -21.10 -6.02
N ASP A 344 3.66 -21.69 -6.62
CA ASP A 344 3.50 -23.15 -6.71
C ASP A 344 4.62 -23.80 -7.53
N PHE A 345 5.33 -23.01 -8.36
CA PHE A 345 6.49 -23.47 -9.13
C PHE A 345 7.83 -23.34 -8.38
N ALA A 346 7.82 -22.92 -7.12
CA ALA A 346 9.03 -22.80 -6.33
C ALA A 346 9.73 -24.17 -6.24
N PRO A 347 11.04 -24.26 -6.60
CA PRO A 347 11.73 -25.55 -6.64
C PRO A 347 12.03 -26.11 -5.25
N SER A 348 11.97 -25.30 -4.21
CA SER A 348 12.15 -25.69 -2.82
C SER A 348 11.50 -24.69 -1.87
N ALA A 349 11.34 -25.08 -0.61
CA ALA A 349 10.86 -24.21 0.46
C ALA A 349 11.80 -23.02 0.72
N GLU A 350 13.11 -23.22 0.55
CA GLU A 350 14.09 -22.15 0.67
C GLU A 350 13.91 -21.09 -0.44
N GLU A 351 13.70 -21.52 -1.69
CA GLU A 351 13.45 -20.59 -2.80
C GLU A 351 12.10 -19.87 -2.65
N PHE A 352 11.07 -20.56 -2.17
CA PHE A 352 9.80 -19.93 -1.80
C PHE A 352 10.02 -18.82 -0.76
N GLN A 353 10.78 -19.09 0.31
CA GLN A 353 11.05 -18.10 1.36
C GLN A 353 11.87 -16.90 0.83
N LYS A 354 12.87 -17.15 -0.03
CA LYS A 354 13.63 -16.07 -0.68
C LYS A 354 12.72 -15.17 -1.53
N GLU A 355 11.80 -15.78 -2.26
CA GLU A 355 10.84 -15.03 -3.06
C GLU A 355 9.88 -14.21 -2.17
N ALA A 356 9.36 -14.80 -1.09
CA ALA A 356 8.53 -14.07 -0.12
C ALA A 356 9.27 -12.86 0.49
N VAL A 357 10.52 -13.04 0.90
CA VAL A 357 11.40 -11.95 1.38
C VAL A 357 11.53 -10.84 0.33
N LYS A 358 11.81 -11.21 -0.93
CA LYS A 358 11.91 -10.27 -2.04
C LYS A 358 10.61 -9.49 -2.19
N ARG A 359 9.47 -10.17 -2.27
CA ARG A 359 8.16 -9.54 -2.52
C ARG A 359 7.72 -8.62 -1.38
N ILE A 360 7.96 -9.00 -0.13
CA ILE A 360 7.68 -8.11 1.02
C ILE A 360 8.53 -6.83 0.97
N ARG A 361 9.81 -6.92 0.60
CA ARG A 361 10.67 -5.74 0.45
C ARG A 361 10.25 -4.83 -0.71
N GLU A 362 9.68 -5.41 -1.76
CA GLU A 362 9.25 -4.71 -2.97
C GLU A 362 7.80 -4.20 -2.92
N LEU A 363 7.00 -4.58 -1.89
CA LEU A 363 5.58 -4.23 -1.78
C LEU A 363 5.29 -2.75 -2.00
N HIS A 364 6.16 -1.89 -1.48
CA HIS A 364 6.03 -0.43 -1.58
C HIS A 364 6.18 0.12 -3.00
N MET A 365 6.57 -0.71 -3.98
CA MET A 365 6.69 -0.38 -5.39
C MET A 365 5.53 -0.92 -6.23
N TYR A 366 4.73 -1.87 -5.69
CA TYR A 366 3.67 -2.57 -6.42
C TYR A 366 2.31 -2.52 -5.69
N ASP A 367 1.97 -3.51 -4.87
CA ASP A 367 0.61 -3.66 -4.35
C ASP A 367 0.22 -2.61 -3.30
N VAL A 368 1.08 -2.28 -2.35
CA VAL A 368 0.78 -1.20 -1.39
C VAL A 368 0.92 0.18 -2.02
N LEU A 369 1.77 0.36 -3.05
CA LEU A 369 1.77 1.57 -3.87
C LEU A 369 0.40 1.79 -4.50
N ARG A 370 -0.13 0.76 -5.17
CA ARG A 370 -1.46 0.77 -5.78
C ARG A 370 -2.54 1.14 -4.78
N ALA A 371 -2.58 0.41 -3.65
CA ALA A 371 -3.57 0.66 -2.61
C ALA A 371 -3.50 2.10 -2.09
N ASP A 372 -2.30 2.59 -1.76
CA ASP A 372 -2.13 3.97 -1.32
C ASP A 372 -2.63 4.98 -2.35
N ARG A 373 -2.13 4.90 -3.59
CA ARG A 373 -2.41 5.91 -4.62
C ARG A 373 -3.86 5.96 -5.04
N CYS A 374 -4.46 4.80 -5.33
CA CYS A 374 -5.86 4.73 -5.80
C CYS A 374 -6.85 5.18 -4.73
N ILE A 375 -6.56 4.89 -3.47
CA ILE A 375 -7.42 5.22 -2.34
C ILE A 375 -7.23 6.69 -1.95
N SER A 376 -5.98 7.14 -1.80
CA SER A 376 -5.69 8.48 -1.26
C SER A 376 -6.04 9.63 -2.20
N VAL A 377 -5.91 9.45 -3.53
CA VAL A 377 -6.31 10.48 -4.50
C VAL A 377 -7.80 10.81 -4.42
N ASN A 378 -8.60 9.88 -3.91
CA ASN A 378 -10.02 10.01 -3.66
C ASN A 378 -10.33 10.45 -2.20
N SER A 379 -9.37 11.05 -1.49
CA SER A 379 -9.54 11.52 -0.10
C SER A 379 -10.01 10.43 0.85
N LEU A 380 -9.43 9.23 0.71
CA LEU A 380 -9.69 8.06 1.54
C LEU A 380 -8.36 7.56 2.15
N GLU A 381 -8.44 6.77 3.21
CA GLU A 381 -7.30 6.11 3.84
C GLU A 381 -7.35 4.60 3.64
N ALA A 382 -6.26 4.02 3.10
CA ALA A 382 -6.07 2.59 3.06
C ALA A 382 -5.55 2.06 4.39
N ARG A 383 -6.10 0.95 4.88
CA ARG A 383 -5.55 0.15 5.98
C ARG A 383 -5.40 -1.30 5.52
N VAL A 384 -4.25 -1.90 5.81
CA VAL A 384 -3.87 -3.23 5.31
C VAL A 384 -3.66 -4.21 6.47
N PRO A 385 -4.71 -4.92 6.93
CA PRO A 385 -4.63 -5.78 8.10
C PRO A 385 -3.58 -6.90 8.03
N PHE A 386 -3.32 -7.46 6.84
CA PHE A 386 -2.26 -8.44 6.63
C PHE A 386 -0.85 -7.84 6.79
N GLY A 387 -0.73 -6.52 6.80
CA GLY A 387 0.51 -5.78 7.11
C GLY A 387 0.72 -5.50 8.59
N ASP A 388 -0.07 -6.09 9.49
CA ASP A 388 0.20 -6.01 10.93
C ASP A 388 1.58 -6.58 11.24
N LEU A 389 2.42 -5.81 11.93
CA LEU A 389 3.83 -6.15 12.10
C LEU A 389 4.04 -7.46 12.85
N ASP A 390 3.23 -7.72 13.89
CA ASP A 390 3.28 -8.97 14.65
C ASP A 390 2.80 -10.17 13.82
N PHE A 391 1.81 -9.94 12.96
CA PHE A 391 1.33 -10.96 12.01
C PHE A 391 2.38 -11.28 10.95
N VAL A 392 2.97 -10.26 10.31
CA VAL A 392 3.98 -10.44 9.25
C VAL A 392 5.22 -11.16 9.81
N GLU A 393 5.77 -10.72 10.95
CA GLU A 393 6.93 -11.36 11.58
C GLU A 393 6.65 -12.83 11.91
N TYR A 394 5.45 -13.13 12.42
CA TYR A 394 5.06 -14.50 12.71
C TYR A 394 4.98 -15.36 11.45
N VAL A 395 4.25 -14.90 10.41
CA VAL A 395 4.08 -15.67 9.17
C VAL A 395 5.42 -15.86 8.44
N MET A 396 6.30 -14.85 8.45
CA MET A 396 7.64 -14.97 7.89
C MET A 396 8.50 -15.96 8.66
N SER A 397 8.28 -16.14 9.97
CA SER A 397 9.01 -17.10 10.81
C SER A 397 8.56 -18.56 10.62
N ILE A 398 7.36 -18.82 10.10
CA ILE A 398 6.86 -20.19 9.87
C ILE A 398 7.81 -20.94 8.94
N ASP A 399 8.12 -22.20 9.31
CA ASP A 399 8.91 -23.10 8.46
C ASP A 399 8.33 -23.11 7.03
N PRO A 400 9.09 -22.64 6.02
CA PRO A 400 8.57 -22.47 4.68
C PRO A 400 8.09 -23.77 4.02
N GLU A 401 8.53 -24.94 4.52
CA GLU A 401 8.01 -26.25 4.11
C GLU A 401 6.50 -26.38 4.34
N LYS A 402 5.94 -25.67 5.35
CA LYS A 402 4.50 -25.66 5.65
C LYS A 402 3.72 -24.72 4.74
N LYS A 403 4.38 -23.75 4.13
CA LYS A 403 3.76 -22.76 3.24
C LYS A 403 3.68 -23.22 1.78
N LEU A 404 4.48 -24.21 1.39
CA LEU A 404 4.42 -24.81 0.06
C LEU A 404 3.02 -25.39 -0.22
N ASN A 405 2.57 -25.30 -1.48
CA ASN A 405 1.31 -25.89 -1.91
C ASN A 405 1.41 -27.43 -2.01
N LYS A 406 1.48 -28.10 -0.84
CA LYS A 406 1.47 -29.56 -0.69
C LYS A 406 0.08 -30.14 -0.48
N TYR A 407 -0.89 -29.27 -0.26
CA TYR A 407 -2.26 -29.62 0.12
C TYR A 407 -3.24 -29.54 -1.06
N GLY A 408 -2.74 -29.31 -2.26
CA GLY A 408 -3.55 -29.19 -3.47
C GLY A 408 -4.31 -27.86 -3.61
N ILE A 409 -4.07 -26.92 -2.70
CA ILE A 409 -4.65 -25.57 -2.74
C ILE A 409 -3.67 -24.53 -2.19
N GLY A 410 -3.57 -23.39 -2.85
CA GLY A 410 -2.75 -22.27 -2.37
C GLY A 410 -3.27 -21.68 -1.05
N LYS A 411 -2.37 -21.13 -0.25
CA LYS A 411 -2.66 -20.49 1.05
C LYS A 411 -3.34 -21.43 2.06
N TYR A 412 -3.02 -22.73 2.05
CA TYR A 412 -3.66 -23.73 2.90
C TYR A 412 -3.69 -23.31 4.37
N LEU A 413 -2.57 -22.87 4.93
CA LEU A 413 -2.50 -22.47 6.35
C LEU A 413 -3.48 -21.35 6.71
N LEU A 414 -3.64 -20.36 5.82
CA LEU A 414 -4.60 -19.27 6.02
C LEU A 414 -6.05 -19.79 5.97
N ARG A 415 -6.36 -20.68 5.01
CA ARG A 415 -7.70 -21.27 4.87
C ARG A 415 -8.04 -22.14 6.08
N HIS A 416 -7.13 -23.03 6.46
CA HIS A 416 -7.30 -23.90 7.62
C HIS A 416 -7.43 -23.12 8.94
N ALA A 417 -6.69 -22.01 9.08
CA ALA A 417 -6.81 -21.12 10.24
C ALA A 417 -8.21 -20.50 10.42
N PHE A 418 -9.00 -20.43 9.36
CA PHE A 418 -10.35 -19.83 9.36
C PHE A 418 -11.45 -20.83 8.97
N GLU A 419 -11.19 -22.12 9.09
CA GLU A 419 -12.25 -23.15 9.00
C GLU A 419 -13.32 -22.90 10.06
N GLY A 420 -14.55 -23.26 9.73
CA GLY A 420 -15.74 -23.02 10.55
C GLY A 420 -16.72 -22.08 9.85
N ASP A 421 -17.27 -21.13 10.59
CA ASP A 421 -18.39 -20.29 10.15
C ASP A 421 -18.00 -18.85 9.76
N TYR A 422 -16.70 -18.59 9.46
CA TYR A 422 -16.26 -17.26 8.97
C TYR A 422 -16.74 -16.98 7.56
N LEU A 423 -16.64 -17.96 6.67
CA LEU A 423 -16.99 -17.85 5.25
C LEU A 423 -17.71 -19.13 4.79
N PRO A 424 -18.54 -19.07 3.74
CA PRO A 424 -18.98 -20.27 3.05
C PRO A 424 -17.79 -21.14 2.62
N HIS A 425 -17.95 -22.47 2.69
CA HIS A 425 -16.88 -23.40 2.33
C HIS A 425 -16.34 -23.14 0.92
N ASP A 426 -17.24 -22.89 -0.05
CA ASP A 426 -16.87 -22.67 -1.45
C ASP A 426 -16.07 -21.37 -1.64
N ILE A 427 -16.28 -20.37 -0.79
CA ILE A 427 -15.48 -19.14 -0.76
C ILE A 427 -14.14 -19.40 -0.07
N LEU A 428 -14.16 -20.06 1.11
CA LEU A 428 -12.94 -20.35 1.86
C LEU A 428 -11.95 -21.18 1.05
N TYR A 429 -12.44 -22.10 0.21
CA TYR A 429 -11.64 -23.00 -0.64
C TYR A 429 -11.67 -22.65 -2.12
N ARG A 430 -12.21 -21.46 -2.49
CA ARG A 430 -12.16 -20.96 -3.85
C ARG A 430 -10.72 -20.81 -4.32
N GLU A 431 -10.44 -21.23 -5.55
CA GLU A 431 -9.15 -20.99 -6.16
C GLU A 431 -8.88 -19.48 -6.36
N LYS A 432 -7.62 -19.09 -6.17
CA LYS A 432 -7.19 -17.68 -6.30
C LYS A 432 -7.28 -17.24 -7.76
N ALA A 433 -7.99 -16.12 -7.98
CA ALA A 433 -7.92 -15.33 -9.21
C ALA A 433 -7.24 -13.98 -8.90
N ALA A 434 -6.50 -13.41 -9.85
CA ALA A 434 -5.97 -12.07 -9.72
C ALA A 434 -7.11 -11.05 -9.78
N PHE A 435 -7.03 -9.98 -9.00
CA PHE A 435 -8.04 -8.91 -9.02
C PHE A 435 -8.23 -8.35 -10.43
N SER A 436 -7.15 -8.06 -11.16
CA SER A 436 -7.20 -7.59 -12.55
C SER A 436 -7.91 -8.55 -13.51
N ASP A 437 -7.85 -9.86 -13.24
CA ASP A 437 -8.50 -10.89 -14.07
C ASP A 437 -9.96 -11.12 -13.65
N ALA A 438 -10.29 -10.98 -12.39
CA ALA A 438 -11.59 -11.34 -11.82
C ALA A 438 -12.61 -10.18 -11.83
N VAL A 439 -12.13 -8.94 -11.85
CA VAL A 439 -12.94 -7.73 -12.10
C VAL A 439 -13.57 -7.74 -13.50
N GLY A 440 -13.00 -8.53 -14.40
CA GLY A 440 -13.46 -8.80 -15.76
C GLY A 440 -12.27 -9.17 -16.64
N HIS A 441 -12.24 -10.41 -17.14
CA HIS A 441 -11.22 -10.82 -18.12
C HIS A 441 -11.14 -9.84 -19.31
N SER A 442 -12.29 -9.27 -19.67
CA SER A 442 -12.44 -8.27 -20.72
C SER A 442 -11.62 -6.99 -20.46
N MET A 443 -11.37 -6.58 -19.19
CA MET A 443 -10.61 -5.35 -18.91
C MET A 443 -9.16 -5.47 -19.36
N VAL A 444 -8.48 -6.55 -19.00
CA VAL A 444 -7.07 -6.77 -19.38
C VAL A 444 -6.94 -6.96 -20.88
N ASP A 445 -7.86 -7.73 -21.48
CA ASP A 445 -7.85 -7.96 -22.93
C ASP A 445 -8.11 -6.64 -23.68
N TYR A 446 -9.05 -5.83 -23.19
CA TYR A 446 -9.34 -4.51 -23.73
C TYR A 446 -8.12 -3.55 -23.67
N LEU A 447 -7.38 -3.50 -22.55
CA LEU A 447 -6.17 -2.69 -22.43
C LEU A 447 -5.09 -3.15 -23.41
N LYS A 448 -4.92 -4.48 -23.58
CA LYS A 448 -4.00 -5.05 -24.56
C LYS A 448 -4.40 -4.70 -26.00
N GLU A 449 -5.66 -4.88 -26.34
CA GLU A 449 -6.20 -4.56 -27.66
C GLU A 449 -6.05 -3.07 -27.98
N TYR A 450 -6.34 -2.22 -27.00
CA TYR A 450 -6.14 -0.79 -27.13
C TYR A 450 -4.66 -0.46 -27.44
N ALA A 451 -3.72 -0.98 -26.67
CA ALA A 451 -2.29 -0.79 -26.91
C ALA A 451 -1.86 -1.35 -28.29
N GLN A 452 -2.41 -2.52 -28.67
CA GLN A 452 -2.14 -3.16 -29.94
C GLN A 452 -2.62 -2.30 -31.14
N SER A 453 -3.71 -1.55 -30.96
CA SER A 453 -4.24 -0.66 -31.99
C SER A 453 -3.43 0.60 -32.22
N LEU A 454 -2.58 1.01 -31.26
CA LEU A 454 -1.82 2.26 -31.31
C LEU A 454 -0.46 2.13 -32.02
N TYR A 455 0.08 0.93 -32.12
CA TYR A 455 1.42 0.71 -32.68
C TYR A 455 1.42 -0.44 -33.68
N THR A 456 2.08 -0.24 -34.83
CA THR A 456 2.54 -1.35 -35.67
C THR A 456 3.71 -2.08 -34.99
N ASP A 457 4.05 -3.29 -35.44
CA ASP A 457 5.19 -4.03 -34.88
C ASP A 457 6.52 -3.29 -35.14
N ALA A 458 6.66 -2.65 -36.33
CA ALA A 458 7.82 -1.87 -36.65
C ALA A 458 7.99 -0.62 -35.79
N GLU A 459 6.91 0.11 -35.51
CA GLU A 459 6.92 1.26 -34.60
C GLU A 459 7.24 0.83 -33.17
N PHE A 460 6.68 -0.28 -32.69
CA PHE A 460 6.98 -0.83 -31.36
C PHE A 460 8.48 -1.15 -31.24
N GLU A 461 9.05 -1.90 -32.18
CA GLU A 461 10.48 -2.28 -32.14
C GLU A 461 11.39 -1.04 -32.24
N GLN A 462 11.02 -0.04 -32.99
CA GLN A 462 11.78 1.22 -33.09
C GLN A 462 11.71 2.03 -31.78
N LYS A 463 10.52 2.25 -31.25
CA LYS A 463 10.28 3.12 -30.09
C LYS A 463 10.82 2.54 -28.78
N ARG A 464 10.68 1.24 -28.57
CA ARG A 464 11.16 0.58 -27.35
C ARG A 464 12.67 0.72 -27.13
N LEU A 465 13.45 0.85 -28.19
CA LEU A 465 14.92 1.02 -28.14
C LEU A 465 15.36 2.36 -27.52
N ALA A 466 14.47 3.34 -27.44
CA ALA A 466 14.74 4.61 -26.76
C ALA A 466 14.84 4.46 -25.22
N TYR A 467 14.32 3.36 -24.68
CA TYR A 467 14.27 3.10 -23.25
C TYR A 467 15.27 2.02 -22.86
N THR A 468 16.32 2.40 -22.12
CA THR A 468 17.40 1.48 -21.71
C THR A 468 17.15 0.86 -20.33
N HIS A 469 16.43 1.57 -19.43
CA HIS A 469 16.03 1.07 -18.12
C HIS A 469 14.64 0.47 -18.19
N ALA A 470 14.44 -0.75 -17.69
CA ALA A 470 13.20 -1.51 -17.75
C ALA A 470 12.55 -1.38 -19.14
N GLN A 471 13.26 -1.89 -20.16
CA GLN A 471 12.88 -1.72 -21.55
C GLN A 471 11.50 -2.32 -21.83
N PRO A 472 10.57 -1.59 -22.45
CA PRO A 472 9.27 -2.12 -22.84
C PRO A 472 9.39 -3.40 -23.67
N PHE A 473 8.62 -4.43 -23.31
CA PHE A 473 8.66 -5.75 -23.95
C PHE A 473 7.35 -6.16 -24.61
N THR A 474 6.28 -5.36 -24.43
CA THR A 474 5.00 -5.44 -25.14
C THR A 474 4.55 -4.06 -25.57
N LYS A 475 3.61 -3.96 -26.53
CA LYS A 475 3.00 -2.69 -26.91
C LYS A 475 2.29 -1.99 -25.74
N GLU A 476 1.72 -2.78 -24.84
CA GLU A 476 1.11 -2.28 -23.61
C GLU A 476 2.16 -1.64 -22.67
N SER A 477 3.27 -2.32 -22.43
CA SER A 477 4.36 -1.75 -21.61
C SER A 477 4.97 -0.49 -22.26
N LEU A 478 4.99 -0.42 -23.60
CA LEU A 478 5.41 0.78 -24.31
C LEU A 478 4.44 1.95 -24.12
N LEU A 479 3.13 1.69 -24.27
CA LEU A 479 2.09 2.69 -24.03
C LEU A 479 2.19 3.26 -22.61
N TYR A 480 2.30 2.39 -21.61
CA TYR A 480 2.41 2.82 -20.21
C TYR A 480 3.68 3.60 -19.94
N ARG A 481 4.79 3.21 -20.58
CA ARG A 481 6.06 3.94 -20.49
C ARG A 481 5.96 5.32 -21.16
N GLU A 482 5.37 5.46 -22.34
CA GLU A 482 5.20 6.75 -23.00
C GLU A 482 4.29 7.70 -22.18
N ILE A 483 3.21 7.18 -21.58
CA ILE A 483 2.37 7.99 -20.68
C ILE A 483 3.14 8.39 -19.42
N PHE A 484 3.90 7.48 -18.81
CA PHE A 484 4.73 7.80 -17.65
C PHE A 484 5.73 8.92 -17.94
N GLU A 485 6.44 8.85 -19.06
CA GLU A 485 7.42 9.88 -19.44
C GLU A 485 6.79 11.28 -19.68
N LYS A 486 5.51 11.34 -19.99
CA LYS A 486 4.78 12.61 -20.13
C LYS A 486 4.69 13.34 -18.78
N TYR A 487 4.50 12.61 -17.67
CA TYR A 487 4.31 13.15 -16.31
C TYR A 487 5.60 13.14 -15.48
N TYR A 488 6.49 12.18 -15.73
CA TYR A 488 7.73 11.97 -15.01
C TYR A 488 8.94 11.89 -15.97
N PRO A 489 9.19 12.94 -16.78
CA PRO A 489 10.21 12.89 -17.83
C PRO A 489 11.60 12.62 -17.26
N GLY A 490 12.26 11.56 -17.75
CA GLY A 490 13.60 11.17 -17.32
C GLY A 490 13.68 10.67 -15.87
N ARG A 491 12.58 10.17 -15.29
CA ARG A 491 12.53 9.66 -13.91
C ARG A 491 12.24 8.15 -13.86
N SER A 492 12.55 7.44 -14.93
CA SER A 492 12.29 6.01 -15.01
C SER A 492 13.00 5.18 -13.93
N ASP A 493 14.10 5.67 -13.39
CA ASP A 493 14.87 5.06 -12.31
C ASP A 493 14.17 5.08 -10.93
N MET A 494 13.00 5.74 -10.81
CA MET A 494 12.10 5.61 -9.64
C MET A 494 11.43 4.24 -9.58
N VAL A 495 11.31 3.56 -10.72
CA VAL A 495 10.67 2.24 -10.87
C VAL A 495 11.78 1.21 -11.07
N GLU A 496 11.88 0.25 -10.15
CA GLU A 496 12.95 -0.76 -10.17
C GLU A 496 12.94 -1.58 -11.47
N ASP A 497 11.81 -2.25 -11.75
CA ASP A 497 11.57 -3.05 -12.95
C ASP A 497 10.06 -3.35 -13.07
N PHE A 498 9.67 -4.05 -14.13
CA PHE A 498 8.35 -4.65 -14.24
C PHE A 498 8.18 -5.81 -13.24
N TRP A 499 7.04 -5.86 -12.57
CA TRP A 499 6.69 -7.03 -11.78
C TRP A 499 6.48 -8.23 -12.70
N MET A 500 7.22 -9.30 -12.47
CA MET A 500 7.09 -10.56 -13.22
C MET A 500 7.20 -11.74 -12.25
N PRO A 501 6.57 -12.89 -12.54
CA PRO A 501 6.91 -14.16 -11.89
C PRO A 501 8.41 -14.42 -11.94
N ASN A 502 8.93 -15.20 -11.00
CA ASN A 502 10.36 -15.51 -10.97
C ASN A 502 10.77 -16.36 -12.19
N LYS A 503 11.32 -15.71 -13.20
CA LYS A 503 11.68 -16.32 -14.49
C LYS A 503 12.73 -17.45 -14.40
N ALA A 504 13.47 -17.52 -13.27
CA ALA A 504 14.41 -18.61 -13.04
C ALA A 504 13.70 -19.94 -12.70
N TRP A 505 12.42 -19.89 -12.34
CA TRP A 505 11.66 -21.09 -12.01
C TRP A 505 11.02 -21.72 -13.24
N LYS A 506 11.14 -23.02 -13.36
CA LYS A 506 10.54 -23.77 -14.49
C LYS A 506 9.02 -23.56 -14.48
N GLY A 507 8.46 -23.03 -15.57
CA GLY A 507 7.02 -22.72 -15.70
C GLY A 507 6.68 -21.25 -15.45
N CYS A 508 7.63 -20.41 -15.01
CA CYS A 508 7.47 -18.99 -14.77
C CYS A 508 8.18 -18.08 -15.78
N ASP A 509 8.88 -18.64 -16.79
CA ASP A 509 9.48 -17.84 -17.88
C ASP A 509 8.40 -17.42 -18.88
N VAL A 510 7.67 -16.38 -18.51
CA VAL A 510 6.53 -15.82 -19.26
C VAL A 510 6.78 -14.37 -19.63
N ASN A 511 6.13 -13.92 -20.71
CA ASN A 511 6.21 -12.53 -21.21
C ASN A 511 4.97 -11.69 -20.89
N ASP A 512 4.08 -12.19 -20.04
CA ASP A 512 2.93 -11.48 -19.51
C ASP A 512 2.89 -11.73 -18.00
N PRO A 513 2.75 -10.69 -17.14
CA PRO A 513 2.70 -10.84 -15.70
C PRO A 513 1.40 -11.47 -15.19
N SER A 514 0.37 -11.59 -16.04
CA SER A 514 -0.93 -12.17 -15.64
C SER A 514 -0.80 -13.63 -15.23
N ALA A 515 -1.44 -14.01 -14.12
CA ALA A 515 -1.50 -15.39 -13.69
C ALA A 515 -2.16 -16.32 -14.73
N ARG A 516 -2.98 -15.77 -15.64
CA ARG A 516 -3.68 -16.54 -16.71
C ARG A 516 -2.74 -17.29 -17.66
N VAL A 517 -1.50 -16.81 -17.81
CA VAL A 517 -0.51 -17.46 -18.69
C VAL A 517 0.20 -18.64 -18.04
N LEU A 518 0.02 -18.83 -16.74
CA LEU A 518 0.63 -19.93 -16.00
C LEU A 518 -0.17 -21.23 -16.18
N SER A 519 0.53 -22.36 -16.29
CA SER A 519 -0.09 -23.65 -16.53
C SER A 519 -1.01 -24.15 -15.39
N ASN A 520 -0.82 -23.63 -14.17
CA ASN A 520 -1.62 -23.94 -12.99
C ASN A 520 -2.78 -22.97 -12.75
N TYR A 521 -3.10 -22.08 -13.70
CA TYR A 521 -4.22 -21.14 -13.54
C TYR A 521 -5.56 -21.88 -13.41
N GLY A 522 -5.76 -22.96 -14.15
CA GLY A 522 -6.92 -23.86 -14.02
C GLY A 522 -8.26 -23.16 -14.22
N ALA A 523 -9.19 -23.43 -13.29
CA ALA A 523 -10.53 -22.82 -13.24
C ALA A 523 -10.56 -21.47 -12.48
N SER A 524 -9.42 -20.95 -12.09
CA SER A 524 -9.30 -19.64 -11.41
C SER A 524 -9.90 -18.55 -12.29
N GLY A 525 -10.85 -17.80 -11.76
CA GLY A 525 -11.52 -16.76 -12.53
C GLY A 525 -12.66 -17.27 -13.46
N LYS A 526 -13.20 -18.46 -13.23
CA LYS A 526 -14.42 -18.98 -13.88
C LYS A 526 -15.59 -19.00 -12.91
#